data_2a285a8c7e80529090a607d771120dda
#
_entry.id   2a285a8c7e80529090a607d771120dda
#
_cell.length_a   1.000
_cell.length_b   1.000
_cell.length_c   1.000
_cell.angle_alpha   90.00
_cell.angle_beta   90.00
_cell.angle_gamma   90.00
#
_symmetry.space_group_name_H-M   'P 1'
#
loop_
_entity.id
_entity.type
_entity.pdbx_description
1 polymer ?
#
loop_
_entity_poly.entity_id
_entity_poly.type
_entity_poly.pdbx_seq_one_letter_code
_entity_poly.pdbx_strand_id
1 'polypeptide(L)'
;TINQFLLTFNPKNVTLNNCDLKTGSSDLKANGTLDNFLPYFFSDETLKGALTINSTQINVNELMASSSESTATTATKDTQSLAVIEIPANIDFNLTTAISKVIYDDLELQNLQGNISMQKEILEMNGLTFNTLGGSVKMNGMYNSANPKEPEMDYNLVVSNIDIQQAAKTLETLQKMAPITERCAGNVSASFTISGSLDNHMQPLLNTLSGGGTLKTGKVV
;
A
#
# COMPACT_ATOMS: atom_id res chain seq x y z
N THR A 1 16.42 -14.07 3.00
CA THR A 1 17.88 -13.90 3.19
C THR A 1 18.19 -12.50 3.66
N ILE A 2 19.06 -12.36 4.65
CA ILE A 2 19.61 -11.07 5.07
C ILE A 2 20.98 -10.97 4.40
N ASN A 3 21.14 -9.99 3.50
CA ASN A 3 22.40 -9.78 2.78
C ASN A 3 23.34 -8.92 3.61
N GLN A 4 22.83 -7.86 4.21
CA GLN A 4 23.60 -7.00 5.11
C GLN A 4 22.66 -6.36 6.13
N PHE A 5 23.13 -6.29 7.37
CA PHE A 5 22.43 -5.60 8.45
C PHE A 5 23.46 -4.89 9.32
N LEU A 6 23.55 -3.58 9.17
CA LEU A 6 24.47 -2.74 9.90
C LEU A 6 23.71 -1.71 10.71
N LEU A 7 23.79 -1.80 12.02
CA LEU A 7 23.19 -0.81 12.91
C LEU A 7 24.19 -0.32 13.95
N THR A 8 23.99 0.92 14.34
CA THR A 8 24.65 1.55 15.46
C THR A 8 23.61 1.75 16.55
N PHE A 9 23.94 1.30 17.75
CA PHE A 9 23.01 1.28 18.87
C PHE A 9 23.52 2.12 20.03
N ASN A 10 22.64 2.88 20.64
CA ASN A 10 22.83 3.46 21.97
C ASN A 10 21.53 3.27 22.78
N PRO A 11 21.52 3.50 24.12
CA PRO A 11 20.33 3.23 24.93
C PRO A 11 19.04 3.99 24.55
N LYS A 12 19.15 5.07 23.76
CA LYS A 12 18.00 5.89 23.37
C LYS A 12 17.55 5.63 21.95
N ASN A 13 18.49 5.40 21.04
CA ASN A 13 18.16 5.24 19.63
C ASN A 13 19.04 4.19 18.94
N VAL A 14 18.52 3.67 17.85
CA VAL A 14 19.19 2.78 16.91
C VAL A 14 19.27 3.51 15.58
N THR A 15 20.47 3.59 15.02
CA THR A 15 20.68 4.04 13.65
C THR A 15 20.85 2.83 12.75
N LEU A 16 19.95 2.66 11.82
CA LEU A 16 20.02 1.66 10.76
C LEU A 16 20.85 2.25 9.62
N ASN A 17 22.14 1.91 9.57
CA ASN A 17 23.05 2.44 8.54
C ASN A 17 22.79 1.76 7.19
N ASN A 18 22.55 0.47 7.22
CA ASN A 18 22.17 -0.31 6.04
C ASN A 18 21.40 -1.57 6.48
N CYS A 19 20.25 -1.76 5.85
CA CYS A 19 19.49 -3.01 5.94
C CYS A 19 19.23 -3.45 4.50
N ASP A 20 19.75 -4.59 4.10
CA ASP A 20 19.53 -5.20 2.78
C ASP A 20 18.93 -6.59 3.01
N LEU A 21 17.64 -6.69 2.74
CA LEU A 21 16.85 -7.90 2.94
C LEU A 21 16.32 -8.40 1.60
N LYS A 22 16.20 -9.72 1.50
CA LYS A 22 15.51 -10.36 0.37
C LYS A 22 14.60 -11.48 0.88
N THR A 23 13.34 -11.46 0.46
CA THR A 23 12.36 -12.49 0.79
C THR A 23 11.50 -12.80 -0.42
N GLY A 24 11.49 -14.07 -0.86
CA GLY A 24 10.83 -14.45 -2.10
C GLY A 24 11.32 -13.64 -3.29
N SER A 25 10.41 -13.03 -4.00
CA SER A 25 10.69 -12.13 -5.12
C SER A 25 10.91 -10.66 -4.69
N SER A 26 10.76 -10.35 -3.39
CA SER A 26 10.89 -9.00 -2.85
C SER A 26 12.28 -8.72 -2.33
N ASP A 27 12.79 -7.51 -2.54
CA ASP A 27 13.97 -6.95 -1.91
C ASP A 27 13.63 -5.67 -1.14
N LEU A 28 14.38 -5.37 -0.10
CA LEU A 28 14.21 -4.16 0.69
C LEU A 28 15.57 -3.64 1.13
N LYS A 29 15.84 -2.38 0.80
CA LYS A 29 16.96 -1.63 1.35
C LYS A 29 16.40 -0.51 2.21
N ALA A 30 16.84 -0.44 3.47
CA ALA A 30 16.39 0.57 4.40
C ALA A 30 17.57 1.18 5.16
N ASN A 31 17.46 2.47 5.43
CA ASN A 31 18.34 3.21 6.31
C ASN A 31 17.55 4.28 7.06
N GLY A 32 18.03 4.70 8.23
CA GLY A 32 17.36 5.72 9.03
C GLY A 32 17.57 5.53 10.53
N THR A 33 16.62 6.03 11.32
CA THR A 33 16.71 5.99 12.79
C THR A 33 15.45 5.38 13.39
N LEU A 34 15.63 4.70 14.51
CA LEU A 34 14.58 4.20 15.38
C LEU A 34 14.81 4.74 16.79
N ASP A 35 13.81 5.40 17.34
CA ASP A 35 13.84 5.94 18.70
C ASP A 35 12.88 5.14 19.61
N ASN A 36 13.15 5.13 20.91
CA ASN A 36 12.39 4.35 21.89
C ASN A 36 12.47 2.83 21.69
N PHE A 37 13.53 2.33 21.09
CA PHE A 37 13.67 0.91 20.78
C PHE A 37 13.60 0.04 22.06
N LEU A 38 14.39 0.36 23.11
CA LEU A 38 14.33 -0.41 24.36
C LEU A 38 13.01 -0.23 25.11
N PRO A 39 12.45 0.99 25.29
CA PRO A 39 11.15 1.18 25.89
C PRO A 39 10.01 0.46 25.14
N TYR A 40 10.07 0.38 23.83
CA TYR A 40 9.10 -0.39 23.02
C TYR A 40 9.07 -1.88 23.42
N PHE A 41 10.25 -2.51 23.61
CA PHE A 41 10.32 -3.93 23.96
C PHE A 41 10.04 -4.23 25.43
N PHE A 42 10.37 -3.31 26.35
CA PHE A 42 10.31 -3.57 27.80
C PHE A 42 9.16 -2.86 28.51
N SER A 43 8.56 -1.84 27.90
CA SER A 43 7.57 -0.98 28.56
C SER A 43 6.35 -0.69 27.67
N ASP A 44 6.22 -1.37 26.52
CA ASP A 44 5.13 -1.18 25.56
C ASP A 44 4.93 0.29 25.10
N GLU A 45 6.05 1.03 25.06
CA GLU A 45 6.03 2.41 24.54
C GLU A 45 6.02 2.43 23.00
N THR A 46 5.69 3.58 22.43
CA THR A 46 5.64 3.76 20.98
C THR A 46 7.05 3.73 20.38
N LEU A 47 7.28 2.82 19.43
CA LEU A 47 8.48 2.79 18.60
C LEU A 47 8.36 3.88 17.54
N LYS A 48 9.31 4.82 17.51
CA LYS A 48 9.36 5.89 16.51
C LYS A 48 10.42 5.61 15.47
N GLY A 49 10.17 6.00 14.23
CA GLY A 49 11.14 5.79 13.17
C GLY A 49 11.04 6.79 12.02
N ALA A 50 12.20 7.15 11.49
CA ALA A 50 12.31 7.88 10.24
C ALA A 50 13.22 7.07 9.31
N LEU A 51 12.64 6.44 8.28
CA LEU A 51 13.32 5.50 7.40
C LEU A 51 13.22 5.93 5.94
N THR A 52 14.30 5.71 5.21
CA THR A 52 14.30 5.74 3.74
C THR A 52 14.29 4.31 3.25
N ILE A 53 13.32 3.99 2.41
CA ILE A 53 13.09 2.65 1.86
C ILE A 53 13.31 2.70 0.35
N ASN A 54 14.19 1.84 -0.13
CA ASN A 54 14.41 1.61 -1.54
C ASN A 54 14.22 0.13 -1.85
N SER A 55 13.60 -0.16 -3.00
CA SER A 55 13.41 -1.54 -3.46
C SER A 55 13.41 -1.60 -4.98
N THR A 56 13.88 -2.70 -5.54
CA THR A 56 13.69 -3.00 -6.95
C THR A 56 12.34 -3.65 -7.19
N GLN A 57 11.88 -4.48 -6.27
CA GLN A 57 10.55 -5.10 -6.34
C GLN A 57 10.02 -5.44 -4.95
N ILE A 58 8.76 -5.13 -4.73
CA ILE A 58 7.95 -5.61 -3.60
C ILE A 58 6.74 -6.37 -4.15
N ASN A 59 6.62 -7.65 -3.81
CA ASN A 59 5.44 -8.45 -4.08
C ASN A 59 4.59 -8.53 -2.81
N VAL A 60 3.56 -7.69 -2.75
CA VAL A 60 2.68 -7.60 -1.58
C VAL A 60 1.91 -8.91 -1.40
N ASN A 61 1.55 -9.60 -2.48
CA ASN A 61 0.82 -10.87 -2.42
C ASN A 61 1.62 -11.95 -1.67
N GLU A 62 2.94 -12.06 -1.97
CA GLU A 62 3.82 -13.00 -1.25
C GLU A 62 4.03 -12.61 0.22
N LEU A 63 4.16 -11.32 0.52
CA LEU A 63 4.35 -10.84 1.89
C LEU A 63 3.11 -11.10 2.75
N MET A 64 1.92 -10.88 2.21
CA MET A 64 0.65 -11.14 2.91
C MET A 64 0.42 -12.65 3.10
N ALA A 65 0.73 -13.49 2.11
CA ALA A 65 0.63 -14.94 2.23
C ALA A 65 1.56 -15.49 3.33
N SER A 66 2.78 -14.97 3.43
CA SER A 66 3.75 -15.41 4.45
C SER A 66 3.40 -14.97 5.88
N SER A 67 2.68 -13.87 6.06
CA SER A 67 2.21 -13.42 7.38
C SER A 67 1.04 -14.26 7.90
N SER A 68 0.27 -14.89 7.02
CA SER A 68 -0.88 -15.73 7.38
C SER A 68 -0.48 -17.12 7.91
N GLU A 69 0.74 -17.60 7.66
CA GLU A 69 1.22 -18.90 8.16
C GLU A 69 1.55 -18.92 9.66
N SER A 70 1.63 -17.78 10.33
CA SER A 70 1.93 -17.71 11.77
C SER A 70 0.72 -18.01 12.68
N THR A 71 -0.49 -18.17 12.11
CA THR A 71 -1.71 -18.55 12.84
C THR A 71 -2.45 -19.67 12.11
N ALA A 72 -1.78 -20.79 11.80
CA ALA A 72 -2.40 -21.90 11.11
C ALA A 72 -3.26 -22.76 12.03
N THR A 73 -4.58 -22.69 11.84
CA THR A 73 -5.48 -23.82 12.02
C THR A 73 -6.30 -23.97 10.73
N THR A 74 -5.99 -25.03 9.97
CA THR A 74 -6.76 -25.64 8.87
C THR A 74 -7.87 -24.78 8.23
N ALA A 75 -7.60 -24.19 7.07
CA ALA A 75 -8.64 -23.77 6.14
C ALA A 75 -8.25 -24.18 4.70
N THR A 76 -9.22 -24.75 4.02
CA THR A 76 -9.28 -25.21 2.65
C THR A 76 -8.77 -24.19 1.63
N LYS A 77 -8.07 -24.69 0.60
CA LYS A 77 -7.68 -23.95 -0.60
C LYS A 77 -8.91 -23.43 -1.35
N ASP A 78 -9.30 -22.20 -1.09
CA ASP A 78 -10.13 -21.44 -2.00
C ASP A 78 -9.56 -20.01 -2.06
N THR A 79 -9.19 -19.57 -3.27
CA THR A 79 -8.80 -18.22 -3.70
C THR A 79 -7.99 -17.41 -2.67
N GLN A 80 -6.78 -17.02 -3.03
CA GLN A 80 -5.90 -16.13 -2.24
C GLN A 80 -6.59 -14.78 -1.99
N SER A 81 -7.44 -14.73 -0.98
CA SER A 81 -8.03 -13.49 -0.52
C SER A 81 -6.97 -12.72 0.28
N LEU A 82 -6.72 -11.49 -0.11
CA LEU A 82 -5.85 -10.59 0.63
C LEU A 82 -6.40 -10.42 2.05
N ALA A 83 -5.56 -10.62 3.06
CA ALA A 83 -5.92 -10.34 4.44
C ALA A 83 -5.86 -8.83 4.72
N VAL A 84 -6.61 -8.35 5.70
CA VAL A 84 -6.55 -6.96 6.15
C VAL A 84 -5.13 -6.62 6.61
N ILE A 85 -4.63 -5.48 6.17
CA ILE A 85 -3.33 -4.95 6.61
C ILE A 85 -3.55 -4.20 7.92
N GLU A 86 -3.17 -4.82 9.04
CA GLU A 86 -3.26 -4.18 10.36
C GLU A 86 -2.02 -3.32 10.62
N ILE A 87 -2.23 -2.02 10.86
CA ILE A 87 -1.17 -1.09 11.26
C ILE A 87 -1.06 -1.13 12.78
N PRO A 88 0.12 -1.42 13.36
CA PRO A 88 0.26 -1.46 14.81
C PRO A 88 -0.04 -0.11 15.48
N ALA A 89 -0.74 -0.14 16.62
CA ALA A 89 -1.10 1.06 17.38
C ALA A 89 0.10 1.77 18.01
N ASN A 90 1.14 0.99 18.36
CA ASN A 90 2.31 1.46 19.10
C ASN A 90 3.54 1.72 18.21
N ILE A 91 3.31 2.19 16.98
CA ILE A 91 4.36 2.70 16.09
C ILE A 91 4.07 4.14 15.66
N ASP A 92 5.15 4.87 15.35
CA ASP A 92 5.11 6.23 14.79
C ASP A 92 6.26 6.32 13.76
N PHE A 93 5.96 5.96 12.52
CA PHE A 93 6.94 5.85 11.46
C PHE A 93 6.69 6.85 10.34
N ASN A 94 7.79 7.48 9.89
CA ASN A 94 7.83 8.29 8.69
C ASN A 94 8.75 7.60 7.67
N LEU A 95 8.18 7.20 6.54
CA LEU A 95 8.88 6.47 5.49
C LEU A 95 8.97 7.34 4.23
N THR A 96 10.18 7.56 3.75
CA THR A 96 10.39 8.06 2.38
C THR A 96 10.64 6.85 1.49
N THR A 97 9.84 6.68 0.46
CA THR A 97 9.85 5.46 -0.37
C THR A 97 10.27 5.74 -1.81
N ALA A 98 11.08 4.85 -2.36
CA ALA A 98 11.40 4.78 -3.78
C ALA A 98 11.48 3.31 -4.19
N ILE A 99 10.43 2.81 -4.83
CA ILE A 99 10.28 1.40 -5.18
C ILE A 99 10.05 1.29 -6.70
N SER A 100 10.92 0.55 -7.38
CA SER A 100 10.82 0.46 -8.85
C SER A 100 9.59 -0.31 -9.30
N LYS A 101 9.19 -1.36 -8.56
CA LYS A 101 8.05 -2.20 -8.89
C LYS A 101 7.33 -2.70 -7.64
N VAL A 102 6.02 -2.52 -7.59
CA VAL A 102 5.14 -3.14 -6.58
C VAL A 102 4.12 -4.00 -7.30
N ILE A 103 3.93 -5.23 -6.83
CA ILE A 103 2.89 -6.15 -7.30
C ILE A 103 1.87 -6.28 -6.18
N TYR A 104 0.64 -5.90 -6.46
CA TYR A 104 -0.49 -5.99 -5.54
C TYR A 104 -1.70 -6.52 -6.28
N ASP A 105 -2.16 -7.70 -5.92
CA ASP A 105 -3.15 -8.47 -6.67
C ASP A 105 -2.69 -8.63 -8.13
N ASP A 106 -3.50 -8.33 -9.10
CA ASP A 106 -3.16 -8.32 -10.53
C ASP A 106 -2.60 -6.96 -11.00
N LEU A 107 -2.40 -6.02 -10.09
CA LEU A 107 -1.94 -4.66 -10.39
C LEU A 107 -0.43 -4.54 -10.23
N GLU A 108 0.23 -4.05 -11.28
CA GLU A 108 1.64 -3.67 -11.26
C GLU A 108 1.78 -2.15 -11.15
N LEU A 109 2.44 -1.67 -10.09
CA LEU A 109 2.80 -0.27 -9.91
C LEU A 109 4.30 -0.11 -10.19
N GLN A 110 4.66 0.84 -11.02
CA GLN A 110 6.04 1.14 -11.39
C GLN A 110 6.46 2.51 -10.89
N ASN A 111 7.73 2.63 -10.49
CA ASN A 111 8.32 3.89 -10.03
C ASN A 111 7.52 4.56 -8.89
N LEU A 112 7.13 3.77 -7.90
CA LEU A 112 6.41 4.27 -6.74
C LEU A 112 7.36 5.11 -5.88
N GLN A 113 6.98 6.37 -5.64
CA GLN A 113 7.72 7.33 -4.83
C GLN A 113 6.76 8.15 -3.99
N GLY A 114 7.22 8.60 -2.81
CA GLY A 114 6.49 9.49 -1.93
C GLY A 114 6.76 9.20 -0.47
N ASN A 115 5.96 9.80 0.41
CA ASN A 115 6.09 9.64 1.84
C ASN A 115 4.89 8.88 2.40
N ILE A 116 5.16 7.98 3.33
CA ILE A 116 4.16 7.22 4.06
C ILE A 116 4.41 7.46 5.54
N SER A 117 3.40 7.86 6.29
CA SER A 117 3.45 7.87 7.75
C SER A 117 2.51 6.82 8.32
N MET A 118 2.93 6.19 9.40
CA MET A 118 2.15 5.17 10.13
C MET A 118 2.11 5.55 11.60
N GLN A 119 0.93 5.80 12.13
CA GLN A 119 0.74 6.15 13.53
C GLN A 119 -0.67 5.78 13.98
N LYS A 120 -0.80 5.18 15.17
CA LYS A 120 -2.11 4.91 15.79
C LYS A 120 -3.07 4.17 14.86
N GLU A 121 -2.61 3.07 14.28
CA GLU A 121 -3.39 2.23 13.35
C GLU A 121 -3.78 2.91 12.03
N ILE A 122 -3.25 4.11 11.76
CA ILE A 122 -3.47 4.88 10.54
C ILE A 122 -2.19 4.87 9.69
N LEU A 123 -2.36 4.61 8.39
CA LEU A 123 -1.35 4.79 7.36
C LEU A 123 -1.77 5.99 6.51
N GLU A 124 -0.94 7.02 6.47
CA GLU A 124 -1.15 8.17 5.59
C GLU A 124 -0.18 8.13 4.43
N MET A 125 -0.67 8.43 3.26
CA MET A 125 0.09 8.51 2.02
C MET A 125 0.15 9.97 1.56
N ASN A 126 1.36 10.49 1.47
CA ASN A 126 1.59 11.89 1.13
C ASN A 126 2.41 12.02 -0.15
N GLY A 127 1.78 12.50 -1.20
CA GLY A 127 2.40 12.72 -2.50
C GLY A 127 2.90 11.44 -3.16
N LEU A 128 2.25 10.30 -2.94
CA LEU A 128 2.59 9.07 -3.66
C LEU A 128 2.35 9.26 -5.16
N THR A 129 3.34 8.89 -5.94
CA THR A 129 3.28 8.88 -7.40
C THR A 129 3.76 7.54 -7.92
N PHE A 130 3.08 7.00 -8.91
CA PHE A 130 3.47 5.76 -9.58
C PHE A 130 2.86 5.67 -10.97
N ASN A 131 3.39 4.77 -11.79
CA ASN A 131 2.84 4.44 -13.10
C ASN A 131 2.13 3.09 -13.03
N THR A 132 1.00 2.99 -13.69
CA THR A 132 0.23 1.75 -13.82
C THR A 132 -0.74 1.84 -14.99
N LEU A 133 -1.18 0.72 -15.54
CA LEU A 133 -2.22 0.64 -16.57
C LEU A 133 -1.98 1.61 -17.75
N GLY A 134 -0.72 1.77 -18.17
CA GLY A 134 -0.32 2.65 -19.28
C GLY A 134 -0.28 4.14 -18.96
N GLY A 135 -0.60 4.55 -17.74
CA GLY A 135 -0.62 5.95 -17.32
C GLY A 135 0.09 6.19 -15.99
N SER A 136 -0.27 7.25 -15.31
CA SER A 136 0.30 7.64 -14.01
C SER A 136 -0.77 8.01 -13.01
N VAL A 137 -0.46 7.78 -11.73
CA VAL A 137 -1.33 8.11 -10.59
C VAL A 137 -0.53 8.96 -9.61
N LYS A 138 -1.16 10.02 -9.09
CA LYS A 138 -0.72 10.74 -7.90
C LYS A 138 -1.81 10.61 -6.84
N MET A 139 -1.40 10.21 -5.63
CA MET A 139 -2.30 9.89 -4.55
C MET A 139 -1.89 10.54 -3.24
N ASN A 140 -2.86 11.09 -2.55
CA ASN A 140 -2.80 11.39 -1.12
C ASN A 140 -3.98 10.70 -0.45
N GLY A 141 -3.84 10.32 0.80
CA GLY A 141 -4.96 9.75 1.52
C GLY A 141 -4.55 8.97 2.73
N MET A 142 -5.52 8.36 3.37
CA MET A 142 -5.31 7.56 4.56
C MET A 142 -6.02 6.21 4.46
N TYR A 143 -5.48 5.27 5.19
CA TYR A 143 -6.04 3.97 5.50
C TYR A 143 -6.02 3.80 7.01
N ASN A 144 -7.16 3.50 7.62
CA ASN A 144 -7.33 3.33 9.05
C ASN A 144 -7.74 1.88 9.35
N SER A 145 -6.90 1.16 10.07
CA SER A 145 -7.10 -0.23 10.45
C SER A 145 -7.54 -0.42 11.91
N ALA A 146 -7.93 0.64 12.63
CA ALA A 146 -8.37 0.57 14.02
C ALA A 146 -9.56 -0.38 14.23
N ASN A 147 -10.38 -0.55 13.19
CA ASN A 147 -11.38 -1.63 13.12
C ASN A 147 -10.99 -2.62 12.00
N PRO A 148 -10.27 -3.70 12.29
CA PRO A 148 -9.84 -4.64 11.26
C PRO A 148 -10.98 -5.36 10.52
N LYS A 149 -12.19 -5.35 11.06
CA LYS A 149 -13.37 -5.95 10.40
C LYS A 149 -13.96 -5.06 9.32
N GLU A 150 -13.74 -3.77 9.44
CA GLU A 150 -14.24 -2.75 8.54
C GLU A 150 -13.26 -1.57 8.50
N PRO A 151 -12.07 -1.75 7.88
CA PRO A 151 -11.10 -0.67 7.75
C PRO A 151 -11.66 0.48 6.92
N GLU A 152 -11.20 1.69 7.21
CA GLU A 152 -11.65 2.90 6.50
C GLU A 152 -10.58 3.40 5.55
N MET A 153 -11.02 4.02 4.46
CA MET A 153 -10.15 4.68 3.49
C MET A 153 -10.67 6.07 3.14
N ASP A 154 -9.75 6.99 2.90
CA ASP A 154 -10.02 8.32 2.32
C ASP A 154 -8.88 8.66 1.37
N TYR A 155 -9.16 8.73 0.07
CA TYR A 155 -8.17 8.94 -0.97
C TYR A 155 -8.53 10.12 -1.86
N ASN A 156 -7.52 10.91 -2.18
CA ASN A 156 -7.55 11.91 -3.24
C ASN A 156 -6.60 11.46 -4.35
N LEU A 157 -7.15 11.16 -5.51
CA LEU A 157 -6.43 10.60 -6.64
C LEU A 157 -6.47 11.54 -7.85
N VAL A 158 -5.31 11.70 -8.47
CA VAL A 158 -5.18 12.30 -9.80
C VAL A 158 -4.60 11.22 -10.72
N VAL A 159 -5.42 10.77 -11.66
CA VAL A 159 -5.08 9.73 -12.64
C VAL A 159 -4.89 10.41 -13.99
N SER A 160 -3.83 10.04 -14.68
CA SER A 160 -3.50 10.63 -15.97
C SER A 160 -3.24 9.55 -17.01
N ASN A 161 -3.97 9.63 -18.12
CA ASN A 161 -3.75 8.81 -19.31
C ASN A 161 -3.83 7.29 -19.09
N ILE A 162 -4.66 6.83 -18.17
CA ILE A 162 -4.90 5.39 -17.90
C ILE A 162 -5.63 4.74 -19.07
N ASP A 163 -5.17 3.58 -19.49
CA ASP A 163 -5.86 2.75 -20.49
C ASP A 163 -7.13 2.15 -19.88
N ILE A 164 -8.28 2.49 -20.48
CA ILE A 164 -9.60 2.10 -19.98
C ILE A 164 -9.78 0.58 -20.01
N GLN A 165 -9.31 -0.08 -21.07
CA GLN A 165 -9.48 -1.53 -21.21
C GLN A 165 -8.60 -2.29 -20.22
N GLN A 166 -7.36 -1.85 -20.01
CA GLN A 166 -6.49 -2.45 -19.00
C GLN A 166 -7.09 -2.25 -17.60
N ALA A 167 -7.56 -1.03 -17.29
CA ALA A 167 -8.19 -0.75 -16.00
C ALA A 167 -9.44 -1.62 -15.76
N ALA A 168 -10.29 -1.76 -16.76
CA ALA A 168 -11.50 -2.59 -16.67
C ALA A 168 -11.18 -4.08 -16.48
N LYS A 169 -10.10 -4.59 -17.07
CA LYS A 169 -9.70 -5.99 -16.92
C LYS A 169 -9.04 -6.28 -15.57
N THR A 170 -8.30 -5.32 -15.01
CA THR A 170 -7.51 -5.51 -13.80
C THR A 170 -8.30 -5.18 -12.53
N LEU A 171 -9.20 -4.18 -12.59
CA LEU A 171 -9.90 -3.68 -11.41
C LEU A 171 -11.33 -4.21 -11.34
N GLU A 172 -11.58 -5.25 -10.55
CA GLU A 172 -12.93 -5.81 -10.36
C GLU A 172 -13.96 -4.76 -9.89
N THR A 173 -13.54 -3.83 -9.05
CA THR A 173 -14.40 -2.75 -8.58
C THR A 173 -14.90 -1.89 -9.75
N LEU A 174 -14.03 -1.61 -10.72
CA LEU A 174 -14.42 -0.85 -11.91
C LEU A 174 -15.39 -1.65 -12.79
N GLN A 175 -15.19 -2.95 -12.94
CA GLN A 175 -16.12 -3.84 -13.65
C GLN A 175 -17.51 -3.81 -13.01
N LYS A 176 -17.59 -3.89 -11.68
CA LYS A 176 -18.85 -3.85 -10.93
C LYS A 176 -19.57 -2.50 -11.02
N MET A 177 -18.83 -1.40 -10.98
CA MET A 177 -19.38 -0.03 -10.99
C MET A 177 -19.72 0.49 -12.40
N ALA A 178 -18.93 0.10 -13.39
CA ALA A 178 -19.06 0.61 -14.76
C ALA A 178 -18.77 -0.48 -15.81
N PRO A 179 -19.63 -1.50 -15.97
CA PRO A 179 -19.38 -2.64 -16.86
C PRO A 179 -19.15 -2.25 -18.33
N ILE A 180 -19.65 -1.09 -18.76
CA ILE A 180 -19.46 -0.59 -20.12
C ILE A 180 -17.97 -0.30 -20.46
N THR A 181 -17.13 -0.06 -19.45
CA THR A 181 -15.70 0.25 -19.64
C THR A 181 -14.93 -0.88 -20.30
N GLU A 182 -15.36 -2.14 -20.17
CA GLU A 182 -14.75 -3.28 -20.84
C GLU A 182 -14.81 -3.18 -22.37
N ARG A 183 -15.80 -2.45 -22.89
CA ARG A 183 -16.03 -2.28 -24.34
C ARG A 183 -15.52 -0.94 -24.87
N CYS A 184 -15.00 -0.09 -23.99
CA CYS A 184 -14.45 1.20 -24.36
C CYS A 184 -12.94 1.07 -24.62
N ALA A 185 -12.46 1.59 -25.73
CA ALA A 185 -11.04 1.75 -26.00
C ALA A 185 -10.64 3.22 -25.93
N GLY A 186 -9.47 3.48 -25.38
CA GLY A 186 -8.92 4.84 -25.23
C GLY A 186 -8.38 5.07 -23.84
N ASN A 187 -7.97 6.31 -23.58
CA ASN A 187 -7.35 6.69 -22.33
C ASN A 187 -8.23 7.69 -21.58
N VAL A 188 -8.17 7.59 -20.26
CA VAL A 188 -8.90 8.44 -19.33
C VAL A 188 -7.96 9.14 -18.38
N SER A 189 -8.28 10.39 -18.06
CA SER A 189 -7.69 11.14 -16.96
C SER A 189 -8.80 11.59 -16.00
N ALA A 190 -8.52 11.50 -14.70
CA ALA A 190 -9.53 11.84 -13.70
C ALA A 190 -8.86 12.47 -12.47
N SER A 191 -9.62 13.30 -11.77
CA SER A 191 -9.28 13.75 -10.42
C SER A 191 -10.50 13.53 -9.56
N PHE A 192 -10.36 12.74 -8.49
CA PHE A 192 -11.48 12.41 -7.62
C PHE A 192 -11.05 12.14 -6.20
N THR A 193 -11.97 12.35 -5.29
CA THR A 193 -11.88 11.89 -3.90
C THR A 193 -12.80 10.70 -3.72
N ILE A 194 -12.39 9.74 -2.94
CA ILE A 194 -13.19 8.58 -2.57
C ILE A 194 -12.93 8.24 -1.11
N SER A 195 -13.99 8.07 -0.34
CA SER A 195 -13.94 7.62 1.04
C SER A 195 -14.96 6.52 1.28
N GLY A 196 -14.71 5.66 2.25
CA GLY A 196 -15.59 4.55 2.61
C GLY A 196 -14.87 3.48 3.39
N SER A 197 -15.56 2.36 3.58
CA SER A 197 -15.02 1.19 4.28
C SER A 197 -14.60 0.10 3.30
N LEU A 198 -13.69 -0.76 3.77
CA LEU A 198 -13.24 -1.95 3.08
C LEU A 198 -13.77 -3.20 3.81
N ASP A 199 -13.93 -4.29 3.09
CA ASP A 199 -14.21 -5.58 3.68
C ASP A 199 -12.91 -6.28 4.16
N ASN A 200 -13.05 -7.49 4.69
CA ASN A 200 -11.92 -8.32 5.15
C ASN A 200 -11.00 -8.82 4.02
N HIS A 201 -11.29 -8.52 2.77
CA HIS A 201 -10.47 -8.81 1.59
C HIS A 201 -9.90 -7.52 0.96
N MET A 202 -9.95 -6.40 1.69
CA MET A 202 -9.52 -5.08 1.19
C MET A 202 -10.31 -4.58 -0.02
N GLN A 203 -11.52 -5.11 -0.24
CA GLN A 203 -12.43 -4.65 -1.31
C GLN A 203 -13.34 -3.54 -0.78
N PRO A 204 -13.55 -2.45 -1.54
CA PRO A 204 -14.45 -1.39 -1.14
C PRO A 204 -15.89 -1.87 -0.96
N LEU A 205 -16.48 -1.55 0.19
CA LEU A 205 -17.89 -1.76 0.45
C LEU A 205 -18.71 -0.69 -0.27
N LEU A 206 -19.29 -1.03 -1.40
CA LEU A 206 -19.94 -0.08 -2.32
C LEU A 206 -21.03 0.78 -1.67
N ASN A 207 -21.72 0.25 -0.67
CA ASN A 207 -22.78 0.96 0.07
C ASN A 207 -22.25 2.02 1.05
N THR A 208 -20.95 2.02 1.35
CA THR A 208 -20.28 3.01 2.21
C THR A 208 -19.55 4.07 1.41
N LEU A 209 -19.38 3.86 0.10
CA LEU A 209 -18.59 4.76 -0.72
C LEU A 209 -19.23 6.14 -0.86
N SER A 210 -18.42 7.16 -0.64
CA SER A 210 -18.74 8.56 -0.90
C SER A 210 -17.58 9.19 -1.65
N GLY A 211 -17.88 10.19 -2.48
CA GLY A 211 -16.83 10.88 -3.21
C GLY A 211 -17.36 11.72 -4.36
N GLY A 212 -16.44 12.30 -5.08
CA GLY A 212 -16.75 13.12 -6.25
C GLY A 212 -15.50 13.46 -7.03
N GLY A 213 -15.67 13.91 -8.25
CA GLY A 213 -14.52 14.23 -9.07
C GLY A 213 -14.86 14.67 -10.48
N THR A 214 -13.82 14.80 -11.27
CA THR A 214 -13.90 15.13 -12.68
C THR A 214 -13.23 14.05 -13.51
N LEU A 215 -13.84 13.72 -14.64
CA LEU A 215 -13.32 12.76 -15.59
C LEU A 215 -13.14 13.45 -16.94
N LYS A 216 -12.01 13.22 -17.56
CA LYS A 216 -11.69 13.67 -18.92
C LYS A 216 -11.32 12.45 -19.75
N THR A 217 -12.00 12.26 -20.85
CA THR A 217 -11.65 11.21 -21.81
C THR A 217 -10.98 11.84 -23.03
N GLY A 218 -10.01 11.13 -23.60
CA GLY A 218 -9.55 11.37 -24.95
C GLY A 218 -10.62 10.87 -25.96
N LYS A 219 -10.18 10.49 -27.14
CA LYS A 219 -11.07 9.82 -28.10
C LYS A 219 -11.36 8.40 -27.57
N VAL A 220 -12.57 8.17 -27.12
CA VAL A 220 -13.06 6.84 -26.72
C VAL A 220 -13.81 6.24 -27.90
N VAL A 221 -13.49 5.01 -28.27
CA VAL A 221 -14.11 4.26 -29.38
C VAL A 221 -14.72 3.00 -28.84
#